data_61e806443b2f3f3577f8b978c5788c67
#
_entry.id   61e806443b2f3f3577f8b978c5788c67
#
_cell.length_a   1.000
_cell.length_b   1.000
_cell.length_c   1.000
_cell.angle_alpha   90.00
_cell.angle_beta   90.00
_cell.angle_gamma   90.00
#
_symmetry.space_group_name_H-M   'P 1'
#
loop_
_entity.id
_entity.type
_entity.pdbx_description
1 polymer ?
#
loop_
_entity_poly.entity_id
_entity_poly.type
_entity_poly.pdbx_seq_one_letter_code
_entity_poly.pdbx_strand_id
1 'polypeptide(L)'
;RTGASVFVHSIKNQLLANRILEKRISQELDKPEPDLSRVRACVKQLQESNEMLISRSEELYRTAKNKSVTLVPTTLGQIRETTLERFRRKYPDALLECRLNESETVLADGNYLSEALYNLLTNAWEANVDAGHGDRPIRLSSSRERLYVVLEVRDEGCGMTKAEQKKIFEPFYSSKNSNTSWGMGLYHVRTIVRAHVGSLRVESKPGRGTSFFVLLPKYVQDR
;
A
#
# COMPACT_ATOMS: atom_id res chain seq x y z
N ARG A 1 13.72 -0.76 18.82
CA ARG A 1 13.69 -2.01 18.02
C ARG A 1 13.58 -1.61 16.57
N THR A 2 14.49 -2.07 15.71
CA THR A 2 14.47 -1.79 14.27
C THR A 2 13.27 -2.51 13.63
N GLY A 3 12.64 -1.92 12.60
CA GLY A 3 11.47 -2.50 11.92
C GLY A 3 11.70 -3.93 11.43
N ALA A 4 12.93 -4.27 10.99
CA ALA A 4 13.31 -5.63 10.63
C ALA A 4 13.18 -6.64 11.79
N SER A 5 13.50 -6.24 13.02
CA SER A 5 13.35 -7.11 14.21
C SER A 5 11.87 -7.39 14.52
N VAL A 6 10.99 -6.40 14.35
CA VAL A 6 9.54 -6.57 14.53
C VAL A 6 8.98 -7.51 13.47
N PHE A 7 9.43 -7.37 12.23
CA PHE A 7 9.02 -8.23 11.12
C PHE A 7 9.41 -9.70 11.33
N VAL A 8 10.68 -9.97 11.63
CA VAL A 8 11.16 -11.35 11.90
C VAL A 8 10.40 -11.96 13.08
N HIS A 9 10.13 -11.16 14.12
CA HIS A 9 9.36 -11.62 15.28
C HIS A 9 7.92 -11.97 14.91
N SER A 10 7.29 -11.18 14.04
CA SER A 10 5.92 -11.42 13.57
C SER A 10 5.82 -12.69 12.71
N ILE A 11 6.75 -12.90 11.75
CA ILE A 11 6.80 -14.16 10.98
C ILE A 11 6.98 -15.35 11.91
N LYS A 12 7.91 -15.26 12.87
CA LYS A 12 8.14 -16.34 13.85
C LYS A 12 6.88 -16.67 14.64
N ASN A 13 6.14 -15.65 15.10
CA ASN A 13 4.90 -15.85 15.83
C ASN A 13 3.82 -16.52 14.96
N GLN A 14 3.74 -16.15 13.69
CA GLN A 14 2.77 -16.76 12.77
C GLN A 14 3.12 -18.23 12.47
N LEU A 15 4.40 -18.53 12.26
CA LEU A 15 4.86 -19.93 12.10
C LEU A 15 4.60 -20.76 13.34
N LEU A 16 4.76 -20.19 14.55
CA LEU A 16 4.41 -20.86 15.79
C LEU A 16 2.92 -21.14 15.92
N ALA A 17 2.08 -20.17 15.52
CA ALA A 17 0.62 -20.34 15.48
C ALA A 17 0.21 -21.45 14.50
N ASN A 18 0.85 -21.52 13.31
CA ASN A 18 0.62 -22.59 12.34
C ASN A 18 0.98 -23.96 12.92
N ARG A 19 2.10 -24.11 13.61
CA ARG A 19 2.47 -25.35 14.30
C ARG A 19 1.46 -25.79 15.34
N ILE A 20 0.83 -24.85 16.05
CA ILE A 20 -0.23 -25.15 17.02
C ILE A 20 -1.47 -25.69 16.29
N LEU A 21 -1.84 -25.08 15.14
CA LEU A 21 -2.97 -25.57 14.33
C LEU A 21 -2.69 -26.97 13.77
N GLU A 22 -1.50 -27.23 13.24
CA GLU A 22 -1.06 -28.56 12.78
C GLU A 22 -1.19 -29.61 13.88
N LYS A 23 -0.69 -29.28 15.08
CA LYS A 23 -0.78 -30.19 16.24
C LYS A 23 -2.24 -30.46 16.65
N ARG A 24 -3.12 -29.44 16.60
CA ARG A 24 -4.54 -29.61 16.89
C ARG A 24 -5.23 -30.51 15.86
N ILE A 25 -4.88 -30.37 14.58
CA ILE A 25 -5.39 -31.23 13.50
C ILE A 25 -4.98 -32.66 13.76
N SER A 26 -3.70 -32.93 14.02
CA SER A 26 -3.21 -34.28 14.33
C SER A 26 -3.90 -34.89 15.54
N GLN A 27 -3.97 -34.13 16.63
CA GLN A 27 -4.64 -34.60 17.86
C GLN A 27 -6.13 -34.91 17.68
N GLU A 28 -6.82 -34.15 16.82
CA GLU A 28 -8.23 -34.40 16.53
C GLU A 28 -8.41 -35.65 15.67
N LEU A 29 -7.51 -35.85 14.67
CA LEU A 29 -7.54 -37.03 13.79
C LEU A 29 -7.14 -38.35 14.48
N ASP A 30 -6.36 -38.27 15.56
CA ASP A 30 -5.96 -39.44 16.37
C ASP A 30 -7.07 -39.96 17.30
N LYS A 31 -8.22 -39.27 17.40
CA LYS A 31 -9.35 -39.72 18.21
C LYS A 31 -10.12 -40.85 17.52
N PRO A 32 -10.73 -41.75 18.28
CA PRO A 32 -11.59 -42.82 17.71
C PRO A 32 -12.75 -42.28 16.85
N GLU A 33 -13.29 -41.12 17.22
CA GLU A 33 -14.33 -40.39 16.47
C GLU A 33 -13.87 -38.93 16.28
N PRO A 34 -13.15 -38.62 15.18
CA PRO A 34 -12.67 -37.27 14.90
C PRO A 34 -13.77 -36.30 14.55
N ASP A 35 -13.76 -35.11 15.14
CA ASP A 35 -14.65 -33.99 14.74
C ASP A 35 -14.08 -33.31 13.48
N LEU A 36 -14.55 -33.74 12.32
CA LEU A 36 -14.13 -33.20 11.04
C LEU A 36 -14.46 -31.71 10.85
N SER A 37 -15.44 -31.17 11.58
CA SER A 37 -15.78 -29.75 11.53
C SER A 37 -14.66 -28.90 12.17
N ARG A 38 -14.10 -29.37 13.26
CA ARG A 38 -12.93 -28.76 13.92
C ARG A 38 -11.68 -28.86 13.07
N VAL A 39 -11.45 -30.03 12.45
CA VAL A 39 -10.32 -30.19 11.51
C VAL A 39 -10.42 -29.20 10.37
N ARG A 40 -11.58 -29.09 9.72
CA ARG A 40 -11.81 -28.14 8.62
C ARG A 40 -11.58 -26.69 9.05
N ALA A 41 -12.05 -26.30 10.23
CA ALA A 41 -11.82 -24.96 10.76
C ALA A 41 -10.32 -24.66 10.95
N CYS A 42 -9.55 -25.60 11.52
CA CYS A 42 -8.12 -25.44 11.69
C CYS A 42 -7.37 -25.39 10.34
N VAL A 43 -7.76 -26.22 9.37
CA VAL A 43 -7.19 -26.20 8.01
C VAL A 43 -7.46 -24.87 7.33
N LYS A 44 -8.68 -24.32 7.43
CA LYS A 44 -9.02 -23.01 6.87
C LYS A 44 -8.15 -21.90 7.48
N GLN A 45 -7.99 -21.87 8.81
CA GLN A 45 -7.12 -20.91 9.49
C GLN A 45 -5.64 -21.05 9.05
N LEU A 46 -5.18 -22.28 8.82
CA LEU A 46 -3.82 -22.54 8.34
C LEU A 46 -3.64 -22.02 6.91
N GLN A 47 -4.62 -22.22 6.03
CA GLN A 47 -4.60 -21.70 4.66
C GLN A 47 -4.57 -20.16 4.65
N GLU A 48 -5.45 -19.50 5.38
CA GLU A 48 -5.49 -18.04 5.51
C GLU A 48 -4.14 -17.48 6.04
N SER A 49 -3.56 -18.17 7.03
CA SER A 49 -2.25 -17.81 7.58
C SER A 49 -1.12 -17.97 6.57
N ASN A 50 -1.12 -19.04 5.78
CA ASN A 50 -0.11 -19.29 4.74
C ASN A 50 -0.22 -18.28 3.58
N GLU A 51 -1.44 -17.96 3.11
CA GLU A 51 -1.67 -16.92 2.10
C GLU A 51 -1.13 -15.56 2.56
N MET A 52 -1.32 -15.25 3.83
CA MET A 52 -0.78 -14.05 4.44
C MET A 52 0.76 -14.06 4.45
N LEU A 53 1.42 -15.17 4.79
CA LEU A 53 2.88 -15.28 4.77
C LEU A 53 3.44 -15.16 3.35
N ILE A 54 2.78 -15.74 2.34
CA ILE A 54 3.14 -15.64 0.92
C ILE A 54 3.07 -14.18 0.48
N SER A 55 1.93 -13.51 0.70
CA SER A 55 1.73 -12.10 0.35
C SER A 55 2.81 -11.20 0.97
N ARG A 56 3.19 -11.48 2.21
CA ARG A 56 4.28 -10.78 2.94
C ARG A 56 5.64 -10.98 2.32
N SER A 57 5.94 -12.23 1.95
CA SER A 57 7.21 -12.58 1.30
C SER A 57 7.33 -11.88 -0.07
N GLU A 58 6.25 -11.83 -0.84
CA GLU A 58 6.20 -11.13 -2.12
C GLU A 58 6.38 -9.61 -1.98
N GLU A 59 5.79 -9.00 -0.96
CA GLU A 59 5.94 -7.59 -0.67
C GLU A 59 7.40 -7.24 -0.31
N LEU A 60 8.03 -8.08 0.53
CA LEU A 60 9.46 -7.94 0.83
C LEU A 60 10.33 -8.11 -0.41
N TYR A 61 10.06 -9.14 -1.22
CA TYR A 61 10.81 -9.38 -2.45
C TYR A 61 10.69 -8.20 -3.42
N ARG A 62 9.50 -7.64 -3.58
CA ARG A 62 9.28 -6.42 -4.40
C ARG A 62 10.10 -5.24 -3.88
N THR A 63 10.17 -5.08 -2.57
CA THR A 63 10.89 -3.96 -1.93
C THR A 63 12.41 -4.18 -1.94
N ALA A 64 12.87 -5.43 -1.79
CA ALA A 64 14.31 -5.76 -1.77
C ALA A 64 14.93 -5.80 -3.18
N LYS A 65 14.12 -6.03 -4.21
CA LYS A 65 14.60 -6.04 -5.60
C LYS A 65 14.81 -4.60 -6.06
N ASN A 66 16.03 -4.08 -5.90
CA ASN A 66 16.50 -2.85 -6.54
C ASN A 66 16.41 -3.02 -8.08
N LYS A 67 15.20 -2.87 -8.63
CA LYS A 67 15.07 -2.76 -10.08
C LYS A 67 15.48 -1.35 -10.46
N SER A 68 16.42 -1.25 -11.39
CA SER A 68 16.69 0.00 -12.07
C SER A 68 15.39 0.48 -12.73
N VAL A 69 14.90 1.66 -12.35
CA VAL A 69 13.75 2.28 -13.03
C VAL A 69 14.22 2.75 -14.42
N THR A 70 13.40 2.51 -15.42
CA THR A 70 13.64 3.00 -16.76
C THR A 70 12.84 4.29 -16.95
N LEU A 71 13.51 5.43 -16.81
CA LEU A 71 12.87 6.73 -16.94
C LEU A 71 12.70 7.09 -18.42
N VAL A 72 11.46 7.10 -18.89
CA VAL A 72 11.10 7.50 -20.26
C VAL A 72 10.02 8.60 -20.20
N PRO A 73 9.89 9.45 -21.24
CA PRO A 73 8.77 10.36 -21.32
C PRO A 73 7.43 9.61 -21.26
N THR A 74 6.67 9.84 -20.20
CA THR A 74 5.42 9.14 -19.92
C THR A 74 4.34 10.15 -19.56
N THR A 75 3.16 10.05 -20.17
CA THR A 75 2.06 10.95 -19.88
C THR A 75 1.32 10.56 -18.58
N LEU A 76 0.74 11.54 -17.89
CA LEU A 76 -0.09 11.25 -16.72
C LEU A 76 -1.32 10.44 -17.09
N GLY A 77 -1.82 10.54 -18.34
CA GLY A 77 -2.92 9.72 -18.84
C GLY A 77 -2.59 8.22 -18.82
N GLN A 78 -1.41 7.83 -19.30
CA GLN A 78 -0.94 6.44 -19.27
C GLN A 78 -0.81 5.89 -17.83
N ILE A 79 -0.23 6.69 -16.94
CA ILE A 79 -0.05 6.31 -15.53
C ILE A 79 -1.43 6.17 -14.85
N ARG A 80 -2.35 7.11 -15.13
CA ARG A 80 -3.72 7.07 -14.63
C ARG A 80 -4.44 5.80 -15.04
N GLU A 81 -4.42 5.47 -16.33
CA GLU A 81 -5.13 4.31 -16.88
C GLU A 81 -4.73 3.02 -16.15
N THR A 82 -3.43 2.73 -16.09
CA THR A 82 -2.90 1.54 -15.39
C THR A 82 -3.25 1.55 -13.89
N THR A 83 -3.17 2.71 -13.24
CA THR A 83 -3.46 2.85 -11.81
C THR A 83 -4.94 2.59 -11.53
N LEU A 84 -5.83 3.24 -12.29
CA LEU A 84 -7.27 3.19 -12.01
C LEU A 84 -7.90 1.86 -12.40
N GLU A 85 -7.42 1.19 -13.46
CA GLU A 85 -7.85 -0.14 -13.81
C GLU A 85 -7.63 -1.12 -12.65
N ARG A 86 -6.41 -1.14 -12.10
CA ARG A 86 -6.05 -1.99 -10.97
C ARG A 86 -6.84 -1.63 -9.71
N PHE A 87 -7.00 -0.33 -9.42
CA PHE A 87 -7.70 0.15 -8.23
C PHE A 87 -9.19 -0.21 -8.26
N ARG A 88 -9.90 0.07 -9.36
CA ARG A 88 -11.32 -0.21 -9.52
C ARG A 88 -11.63 -1.70 -9.51
N ARG A 89 -10.74 -2.53 -10.05
CA ARG A 89 -10.90 -4.00 -9.99
C ARG A 89 -10.91 -4.52 -8.55
N LYS A 90 -10.11 -3.93 -7.66
CA LYS A 90 -10.04 -4.35 -6.24
C LYS A 90 -11.10 -3.67 -5.37
N TYR A 91 -11.42 -2.43 -5.67
CA TYR A 91 -12.35 -1.60 -4.90
C TYR A 91 -13.43 -1.01 -5.82
N PRO A 92 -14.38 -1.84 -6.31
CA PRO A 92 -15.39 -1.39 -7.28
C PRO A 92 -16.33 -0.32 -6.71
N ASP A 93 -16.58 -0.34 -5.40
CA ASP A 93 -17.48 0.57 -4.71
C ASP A 93 -16.80 1.86 -4.22
N ALA A 94 -15.47 1.98 -4.40
CA ALA A 94 -14.74 3.15 -3.97
C ALA A 94 -15.06 4.37 -4.84
N LEU A 95 -15.53 5.44 -4.21
CA LEU A 95 -15.75 6.72 -4.89
C LEU A 95 -14.40 7.41 -5.14
N LEU A 96 -14.11 7.70 -6.41
CA LEU A 96 -12.86 8.33 -6.83
C LEU A 96 -13.13 9.47 -7.81
N GLU A 97 -12.75 10.69 -7.42
CA GLU A 97 -12.65 11.85 -8.29
C GLU A 97 -11.24 11.98 -8.85
N CYS A 98 -11.11 12.00 -10.18
CA CYS A 98 -9.81 12.10 -10.84
C CYS A 98 -9.76 13.36 -11.72
N ARG A 99 -8.82 14.27 -11.45
CA ARG A 99 -8.61 15.55 -12.14
C ARG A 99 -7.13 15.70 -12.51
N LEU A 100 -6.67 14.90 -13.46
CA LEU A 100 -5.29 14.97 -13.97
C LEU A 100 -5.26 15.73 -15.31
N ASN A 101 -4.18 16.49 -15.53
CA ASN A 101 -3.82 16.92 -16.87
C ASN A 101 -3.19 15.74 -17.61
N GLU A 102 -3.99 14.99 -18.36
CA GLU A 102 -3.58 13.71 -18.97
C GLU A 102 -2.46 13.87 -20.01
N SER A 103 -2.35 15.04 -20.64
CA SER A 103 -1.30 15.36 -21.62
C SER A 103 0.04 15.76 -20.98
N GLU A 104 0.06 15.99 -19.65
CA GLU A 104 1.28 16.31 -18.92
C GLU A 104 2.26 15.14 -18.99
N THR A 105 3.52 15.42 -19.32
CA THR A 105 4.59 14.42 -19.46
C THR A 105 5.62 14.57 -18.36
N VAL A 106 6.03 13.46 -17.80
CA VAL A 106 7.11 13.32 -16.81
C VAL A 106 8.11 12.26 -17.27
N LEU A 107 9.35 12.32 -16.79
CA LEU A 107 10.29 11.20 -16.95
C LEU A 107 9.97 10.17 -15.89
N ALA A 108 9.39 9.05 -16.29
CA ALA A 108 8.95 8.03 -15.35
C ALA A 108 9.03 6.62 -15.93
N ASP A 109 9.23 5.66 -15.05
CA ASP A 109 8.80 4.28 -15.28
C ASP A 109 7.31 4.20 -14.93
N GLY A 110 6.47 4.17 -15.97
CA GLY A 110 5.01 4.26 -15.82
C GLY A 110 4.43 3.16 -14.93
N ASN A 111 4.98 1.95 -14.98
CA ASN A 111 4.52 0.83 -14.16
C ASN A 111 4.82 1.05 -12.68
N TYR A 112 6.04 1.47 -12.35
CA TYR A 112 6.41 1.74 -10.97
C TYR A 112 5.67 2.95 -10.39
N LEU A 113 5.52 4.02 -11.18
CA LEU A 113 4.78 5.19 -10.70
C LEU A 113 3.30 4.88 -10.52
N SER A 114 2.71 4.06 -11.40
CA SER A 114 1.35 3.52 -11.23
C SER A 114 1.22 2.67 -9.95
N GLU A 115 2.23 1.87 -9.62
CA GLU A 115 2.26 1.10 -8.36
C GLU A 115 2.29 2.01 -7.13
N ALA A 116 3.08 3.09 -7.17
CA ALA A 116 3.12 4.08 -6.08
C ALA A 116 1.76 4.77 -5.89
N LEU A 117 1.13 5.22 -6.98
CA LEU A 117 -0.20 5.83 -6.91
C LEU A 117 -1.27 4.84 -6.44
N TYR A 118 -1.22 3.60 -6.91
CA TYR A 118 -2.12 2.54 -6.42
C TYR A 118 -2.03 2.35 -4.91
N ASN A 119 -0.81 2.32 -4.35
CA ASN A 119 -0.61 2.22 -2.91
C ASN A 119 -1.17 3.43 -2.15
N LEU A 120 -1.01 4.64 -2.70
CA LEU A 120 -1.58 5.85 -2.10
C LEU A 120 -3.12 5.83 -2.14
N LEU A 121 -3.73 5.43 -3.26
CA LEU A 121 -5.19 5.31 -3.38
C LEU A 121 -5.75 4.23 -2.45
N THR A 122 -5.07 3.08 -2.31
CA THR A 122 -5.45 2.03 -1.37
C THR A 122 -5.43 2.55 0.07
N ASN A 123 -4.36 3.25 0.46
CA ASN A 123 -4.25 3.82 1.81
C ASN A 123 -5.36 4.86 2.07
N ALA A 124 -5.68 5.69 1.08
CA ALA A 124 -6.74 6.70 1.17
C ALA A 124 -8.12 6.05 1.33
N TRP A 125 -8.42 4.99 0.56
CA TRP A 125 -9.66 4.24 0.68
C TRP A 125 -9.79 3.58 2.05
N GLU A 126 -8.77 2.88 2.49
CA GLU A 126 -8.76 2.24 3.81
C GLU A 126 -8.92 3.28 4.93
N ALA A 127 -8.30 4.46 4.84
CA ALA A 127 -8.44 5.53 5.83
C ALA A 127 -9.86 6.10 5.88
N ASN A 128 -10.53 6.24 4.71
CA ASN A 128 -11.93 6.64 4.66
C ASN A 128 -12.84 5.58 5.31
N VAL A 129 -12.65 4.30 4.97
CA VAL A 129 -13.44 3.19 5.55
C VAL A 129 -13.24 3.10 7.06
N ASP A 130 -12.00 3.16 7.55
CA ASP A 130 -11.67 3.13 8.99
C ASP A 130 -12.28 4.30 9.77
N ALA A 131 -12.50 5.44 9.10
CA ALA A 131 -13.15 6.62 9.67
C ALA A 131 -14.69 6.59 9.56
N GLY A 132 -15.28 5.54 8.97
CA GLY A 132 -16.71 5.49 8.66
C GLY A 132 -17.14 6.36 7.49
N HIS A 133 -16.21 6.81 6.66
CA HIS A 133 -16.41 7.70 5.51
C HIS A 133 -16.27 6.96 4.16
N GLY A 134 -16.67 5.69 4.08
CA GLY A 134 -16.64 4.92 2.84
C GLY A 134 -17.53 5.48 1.71
N ASP A 135 -18.44 6.40 2.03
CA ASP A 135 -19.29 7.16 1.10
C ASP A 135 -18.63 8.44 0.56
N ARG A 136 -17.43 8.79 1.02
CA ARG A 136 -16.70 9.98 0.59
C ARG A 136 -15.68 9.68 -0.49
N PRO A 137 -15.53 10.56 -1.50
CA PRO A 137 -14.60 10.33 -2.57
C PRO A 137 -13.14 10.50 -2.13
N ILE A 138 -12.28 9.64 -2.65
CA ILE A 138 -10.85 9.91 -2.73
C ILE A 138 -10.64 10.87 -3.90
N ARG A 139 -9.71 11.80 -3.78
CA ARG A 139 -9.38 12.73 -4.87
C ARG A 139 -7.95 12.50 -5.35
N LEU A 140 -7.82 12.27 -6.66
CA LEU A 140 -6.54 12.25 -7.36
C LEU A 140 -6.50 13.45 -8.30
N SER A 141 -5.53 14.33 -8.11
CA SER A 141 -5.38 15.53 -8.94
C SER A 141 -3.94 15.79 -9.34
N SER A 142 -3.73 16.59 -10.36
CA SER A 142 -2.41 17.09 -10.74
C SER A 142 -2.39 18.61 -10.80
N SER A 143 -1.22 19.17 -10.48
CA SER A 143 -0.94 20.59 -10.61
C SER A 143 0.51 20.80 -11.05
N ARG A 144 0.83 22.03 -11.49
CA ARG A 144 2.18 22.44 -11.85
C ARG A 144 2.73 23.38 -10.80
N GLU A 145 3.83 23.02 -10.19
CA GLU A 145 4.69 23.95 -9.47
C GLU A 145 5.86 24.39 -10.38
N ARG A 146 6.66 25.36 -9.94
CA ARG A 146 7.73 25.98 -10.77
C ARG A 146 8.59 24.95 -11.51
N LEU A 147 9.10 23.92 -10.82
CA LEU A 147 10.02 22.90 -11.34
C LEU A 147 9.43 21.50 -11.33
N TYR A 148 8.20 21.34 -10.83
CA TYR A 148 7.61 20.04 -10.58
C TYR A 148 6.22 19.89 -11.18
N VAL A 149 5.90 18.68 -11.58
CA VAL A 149 4.53 18.19 -11.70
C VAL A 149 4.18 17.55 -10.37
N VAL A 150 3.06 17.97 -9.79
CA VAL A 150 2.63 17.49 -8.47
C VAL A 150 1.38 16.64 -8.67
N LEU A 151 1.41 15.41 -8.17
CA LEU A 151 0.24 14.54 -8.06
C LEU A 151 -0.22 14.53 -6.61
N GLU A 152 -1.47 14.86 -6.35
CA GLU A 152 -2.09 14.83 -5.03
C GLU A 152 -3.08 13.67 -4.94
N VAL A 153 -2.93 12.85 -3.89
CA VAL A 153 -3.95 11.89 -3.45
C VAL A 153 -4.46 12.36 -2.10
N ARG A 154 -5.78 12.65 -2.03
CA ARG A 154 -6.43 13.17 -0.83
C ARG A 154 -7.56 12.27 -0.38
N ASP A 155 -7.62 12.03 0.91
CA ASP A 155 -8.71 11.34 1.62
C ASP A 155 -9.37 12.26 2.66
N GLU A 156 -10.51 11.80 3.17
CA GLU A 156 -11.25 12.40 4.28
C GLU A 156 -11.31 11.42 5.48
N GLY A 157 -10.27 10.61 5.63
CA GLY A 157 -10.16 9.59 6.66
C GLY A 157 -9.78 10.12 8.04
N CYS A 158 -9.28 9.22 8.89
CA CYS A 158 -8.93 9.53 10.29
C CYS A 158 -7.81 10.55 10.44
N GLY A 159 -7.00 10.77 9.40
CA GLY A 159 -5.84 11.65 9.46
C GLY A 159 -4.74 11.13 10.40
N MET A 160 -3.70 11.95 10.60
CA MET A 160 -2.51 11.56 11.37
C MET A 160 -1.97 12.71 12.22
N THR A 161 -1.45 12.35 13.39
CA THR A 161 -0.67 13.26 14.26
C THR A 161 0.69 13.59 13.65
N LYS A 162 1.35 14.65 14.13
CA LYS A 162 2.70 14.99 13.69
C LYS A 162 3.75 13.92 14.01
N ALA A 163 3.54 13.16 15.09
CA ALA A 163 4.43 12.05 15.47
C ALA A 163 4.31 10.89 14.48
N GLU A 164 3.09 10.54 14.04
CA GLU A 164 2.84 9.53 13.03
C GLU A 164 3.41 9.95 11.67
N GLN A 165 3.16 11.19 11.21
CA GLN A 165 3.68 11.71 9.94
C GLN A 165 5.20 11.58 9.80
N LYS A 166 5.96 11.62 10.89
CA LYS A 166 7.42 11.41 10.89
C LYS A 166 7.81 9.94 10.63
N LYS A 167 6.95 9.01 11.01
CA LYS A 167 7.24 7.56 11.00
C LYS A 167 6.60 6.80 9.85
N ILE A 168 5.56 7.34 9.20
CA ILE A 168 4.77 6.62 8.18
C ILE A 168 5.60 6.09 7.00
N PHE A 169 6.79 6.64 6.78
CA PHE A 169 7.70 6.20 5.74
C PHE A 169 8.79 5.24 6.24
N GLU A 170 8.78 4.91 7.53
CA GLU A 170 9.69 3.88 8.06
C GLU A 170 9.17 2.50 7.64
N PRO A 171 10.06 1.57 7.27
CA PRO A 171 9.64 0.21 6.94
C PRO A 171 8.97 -0.44 8.15
N PHE A 172 7.89 -1.16 7.90
CA PHE A 172 7.11 -1.89 8.91
C PHE A 172 6.36 -0.99 9.92
N TYR A 173 6.26 0.31 9.67
CA TYR A 173 5.43 1.18 10.47
C TYR A 173 3.97 1.11 9.99
N SER A 174 3.06 0.74 10.87
CA SER A 174 1.61 0.78 10.66
C SER A 174 0.94 1.25 11.95
N SER A 175 0.04 2.21 11.83
CA SER A 175 -0.86 2.60 12.93
C SER A 175 -2.10 1.72 13.00
N LYS A 176 -2.30 0.86 11.99
CA LYS A 176 -3.44 -0.05 11.89
C LYS A 176 -3.14 -1.33 12.67
N ASN A 177 -4.06 -1.71 13.56
CA ASN A 177 -4.02 -3.00 14.25
C ASN A 177 -4.44 -4.18 13.35
N SER A 178 -4.64 -3.95 12.04
CA SER A 178 -5.06 -4.99 11.12
C SER A 178 -3.90 -5.90 10.74
N ASN A 179 -4.13 -7.20 10.79
CA ASN A 179 -3.19 -8.23 10.34
C ASN A 179 -2.89 -8.18 8.83
N THR A 180 -3.51 -7.26 8.09
CA THR A 180 -3.45 -7.13 6.64
C THR A 180 -2.48 -6.08 6.11
N SER A 181 -2.08 -5.08 6.91
CA SER A 181 -1.18 -3.99 6.50
C SER A 181 0.16 -4.02 7.24
N TRP A 182 1.25 -4.21 6.52
CA TRP A 182 2.61 -4.40 7.10
C TRP A 182 3.42 -3.13 7.22
N GLY A 183 2.85 -1.98 6.95
CA GLY A 183 3.59 -0.74 6.99
C GLY A 183 4.69 -0.63 5.92
N MET A 184 4.61 -1.41 4.83
CA MET A 184 5.56 -1.35 3.72
C MET A 184 5.08 -0.48 2.56
N GLY A 185 3.78 -0.26 2.42
CA GLY A 185 3.20 0.46 1.27
C GLY A 185 3.75 1.87 1.10
N LEU A 186 3.77 2.68 2.16
CA LEU A 186 4.30 4.05 2.09
C LEU A 186 5.84 4.10 1.99
N TYR A 187 6.54 3.13 2.60
CA TYR A 187 7.98 2.97 2.40
C TYR A 187 8.28 2.68 0.91
N HIS A 188 7.50 1.80 0.28
CA HIS A 188 7.64 1.46 -1.14
C HIS A 188 7.33 2.68 -2.03
N VAL A 189 6.26 3.41 -1.75
CA VAL A 189 5.95 4.68 -2.42
C VAL A 189 7.14 5.63 -2.38
N ARG A 190 7.73 5.84 -1.19
CA ARG A 190 8.90 6.71 -1.04
C ARG A 190 10.11 6.23 -1.85
N THR A 191 10.34 4.93 -1.90
CA THR A 191 11.43 4.32 -2.66
C THR A 191 11.23 4.55 -4.16
N ILE A 192 10.03 4.32 -4.68
CA ILE A 192 9.69 4.56 -6.08
C ILE A 192 9.86 6.05 -6.42
N VAL A 193 9.26 6.95 -5.65
CA VAL A 193 9.33 8.39 -5.91
C VAL A 193 10.77 8.90 -5.92
N ARG A 194 11.60 8.43 -5.02
CA ARG A 194 13.04 8.76 -5.01
C ARG A 194 13.79 8.23 -6.23
N ALA A 195 13.47 7.02 -6.69
CA ALA A 195 14.05 6.46 -7.90
C ALA A 195 13.67 7.28 -9.16
N HIS A 196 12.57 8.03 -9.11
CA HIS A 196 12.13 8.99 -10.13
C HIS A 196 12.69 10.42 -9.92
N VAL A 197 13.72 10.58 -9.07
CA VAL A 197 14.29 11.89 -8.69
C VAL A 197 13.23 12.84 -8.11
N GLY A 198 12.14 12.28 -7.61
CA GLY A 198 11.03 12.99 -7.02
C GLY A 198 11.13 13.12 -5.51
N SER A 199 10.17 13.80 -4.93
CA SER A 199 9.99 13.92 -3.49
C SER A 199 8.53 13.69 -3.09
N LEU A 200 8.34 13.34 -1.81
CA LEU A 200 7.03 13.04 -1.24
C LEU A 200 6.77 13.99 -0.07
N ARG A 201 5.63 14.67 -0.10
CA ARG A 201 5.14 15.55 0.96
C ARG A 201 3.82 15.00 1.49
N VAL A 202 3.56 15.19 2.78
CA VAL A 202 2.33 14.80 3.44
C VAL A 202 1.77 15.95 4.27
N GLU A 203 0.48 16.17 4.14
CA GLU A 203 -0.29 17.09 4.97
C GLU A 203 -1.46 16.33 5.57
N SER A 204 -1.54 16.31 6.90
CA SER A 204 -2.57 15.58 7.62
C SER A 204 -2.85 16.20 8.97
N LYS A 205 -4.12 16.07 9.41
CA LYS A 205 -4.56 16.42 10.76
C LYS A 205 -5.53 15.35 11.25
N PRO A 206 -5.46 14.92 12.52
CA PRO A 206 -6.43 13.99 13.10
C PRO A 206 -7.87 14.44 12.84
N GLY A 207 -8.70 13.52 12.36
CA GLY A 207 -10.11 13.75 12.03
C GLY A 207 -10.38 14.62 10.79
N ARG A 208 -9.34 14.95 9.99
CA ARG A 208 -9.50 15.80 8.79
C ARG A 208 -8.94 15.18 7.50
N GLY A 209 -8.56 13.91 7.57
CA GLY A 209 -7.98 13.20 6.43
C GLY A 209 -6.51 13.54 6.17
N THR A 210 -6.03 13.10 5.01
CA THR A 210 -4.64 13.23 4.58
C THR A 210 -4.57 13.62 3.11
N SER A 211 -3.56 14.45 2.77
CA SER A 211 -3.11 14.68 1.40
C SER A 211 -1.65 14.23 1.26
N PHE A 212 -1.40 13.33 0.33
CA PHE A 212 -0.06 12.96 -0.13
C PHE A 212 0.23 13.65 -1.45
N PHE A 213 1.41 14.27 -1.54
CA PHE A 213 1.87 14.96 -2.74
C PHE A 213 3.12 14.27 -3.27
N VAL A 214 3.05 13.75 -4.48
CA VAL A 214 4.18 13.22 -5.24
C VAL A 214 4.68 14.32 -6.17
N LEU A 215 5.89 14.81 -5.92
CA LEU A 215 6.53 15.86 -6.70
C LEU A 215 7.52 15.21 -7.66
N LEU A 216 7.31 15.36 -8.96
CA LEU A 216 8.16 14.82 -10.02
C LEU A 216 8.79 15.99 -10.79
N PRO A 217 10.08 15.94 -11.17
CA PRO A 217 10.68 16.95 -12.02
C PRO A 217 9.90 17.08 -13.32
N LYS A 218 9.69 18.31 -13.78
CA LYS A 218 9.08 18.55 -15.10
C LYS A 218 9.95 17.95 -16.20
N TYR A 219 9.33 17.27 -17.13
CA TYR A 219 9.98 16.92 -18.37
C TYR A 219 10.02 18.18 -19.27
N VAL A 220 11.23 18.58 -19.63
CA VAL A 220 11.45 19.64 -20.62
C VAL A 220 12.05 18.95 -21.85
N GLN A 221 11.32 18.97 -22.95
CA GLN A 221 11.85 18.48 -24.20
C GLN A 221 12.87 19.49 -24.70
N ASP A 222 14.14 19.09 -24.85
CA ASP A 222 15.12 19.91 -25.52
C ASP A 222 14.64 20.15 -26.95
N ARG A 223 14.55 21.43 -27.34
CA ARG A 223 14.16 21.87 -28.69
C ARG A 223 15.33 21.77 -29.63
#